data_b0a7fc55ff6def3cfac044ada1cc9059
#
_entry.id   b0a7fc55ff6def3cfac044ada1cc9059
#
_cell.length_a   1.000
_cell.length_b   1.000
_cell.length_c   1.000
_cell.angle_alpha   90.00
_cell.angle_beta   90.00
_cell.angle_gamma   90.00
#
_symmetry.space_group_name_H-M   'P 1'
#
loop_
_entity.id
_entity.type
_entity.pdbx_description
1 polymer ?
#
loop_
_entity_poly.entity_id
_entity_poly.type
_entity_poly.pdbx_seq_one_letter_code
_entity_poly.pdbx_strand_id
1 'polypeptide(L)'
;MISNLKIHHLGFVVKDIDNYLKNSFIKKIENRIYDPAQKAELVLIKSINDFYFELIQPKSDDSYTYNFLKNHEGGYHHTCYIIKSDKEINCYLNEKNLKQFLGPMPAILFNNKLVSFCINKNKEIIEFLHDY
;
A
#
# COMPACT_ATOMS: atom_id res chain seq x y z
N MET A 1 11.50 19.52 7.92
CA MET A 1 11.44 18.45 8.93
C MET A 1 10.16 17.64 8.79
N ILE A 2 10.28 16.33 8.81
CA ILE A 2 9.15 15.41 8.61
C ILE A 2 8.70 14.91 9.97
N SER A 3 7.96 15.73 10.70
CA SER A 3 7.60 15.37 12.06
C SER A 3 6.19 14.79 12.22
N ASN A 4 5.29 15.03 11.26
CA ASN A 4 3.87 14.73 11.45
C ASN A 4 3.27 13.89 10.33
N LEU A 5 4.08 13.07 9.68
CA LEU A 5 3.61 12.23 8.60
C LEU A 5 2.79 11.07 9.15
N LYS A 6 1.52 11.02 8.78
CA LYS A 6 0.59 10.03 9.29
C LYS A 6 0.60 8.78 8.42
N ILE A 7 0.70 7.61 9.06
CA ILE A 7 0.55 6.35 8.37
C ILE A 7 -0.93 6.13 8.06
N HIS A 8 -1.23 5.84 6.79
CA HIS A 8 -2.56 5.41 6.39
C HIS A 8 -2.70 3.89 6.55
N HIS A 9 -1.77 3.15 5.97
CA HIS A 9 -1.82 1.69 6.09
C HIS A 9 -0.45 1.05 5.93
N LEU A 10 -0.37 -0.20 6.39
CA LEU A 10 0.74 -1.12 6.11
C LEU A 10 0.23 -2.16 5.14
N GLY A 11 0.95 -2.36 4.04
CA GLY A 11 0.56 -3.30 2.99
C GLY A 11 1.29 -4.63 3.09
N PHE A 12 0.55 -5.72 2.98
CA PHE A 12 1.07 -7.08 3.01
C PHE A 12 0.60 -7.84 1.77
N VAL A 13 1.52 -8.49 1.09
CA VAL A 13 1.18 -9.39 -0.01
C VAL A 13 0.96 -10.77 0.57
N VAL A 14 -0.14 -11.40 0.21
CA VAL A 14 -0.51 -12.72 0.73
C VAL A 14 -0.84 -13.65 -0.43
N LYS A 15 -0.64 -14.93 -0.20
CA LYS A 15 -0.93 -15.97 -1.19
C LYS A 15 -2.43 -16.20 -1.33
N ASP A 16 -3.16 -16.13 -0.21
CA ASP A 16 -4.60 -16.37 -0.15
C ASP A 16 -5.18 -15.54 0.99
N ILE A 17 -6.03 -14.59 0.65
CA ILE A 17 -6.62 -13.68 1.63
C ILE A 17 -7.46 -14.43 2.66
N ASP A 18 -8.32 -15.35 2.22
CA ASP A 18 -9.22 -16.04 3.14
C ASP A 18 -8.45 -16.92 4.12
N ASN A 19 -7.42 -17.60 3.65
CA ASN A 19 -6.56 -18.39 4.53
C ASN A 19 -5.81 -17.51 5.51
N TYR A 20 -5.30 -16.36 5.05
CA TYR A 20 -4.61 -15.41 5.91
C TYR A 20 -5.53 -14.90 7.02
N LEU A 21 -6.74 -14.50 6.68
CA LEU A 21 -7.71 -13.98 7.64
C LEU A 21 -8.11 -15.05 8.66
N LYS A 22 -8.27 -16.30 8.21
CA LYS A 22 -8.60 -17.42 9.09
C LYS A 22 -7.55 -17.64 10.19
N ASN A 23 -6.28 -17.39 9.87
CA ASN A 23 -5.16 -17.62 10.77
C ASN A 23 -4.66 -16.33 11.46
N SER A 24 -5.38 -15.23 11.30
CA SER A 24 -5.01 -13.92 11.82
C SER A 24 -5.87 -13.53 13.01
N PHE A 25 -5.31 -12.70 13.89
CA PHE A 25 -6.08 -12.07 14.96
C PHE A 25 -6.83 -10.82 14.50
N ILE A 26 -6.54 -10.33 13.29
CA ILE A 26 -7.18 -9.14 12.72
C ILE A 26 -8.46 -9.58 12.02
N LYS A 27 -9.63 -9.07 12.45
CA LYS A 27 -10.91 -9.61 12.00
C LYS A 27 -11.88 -8.59 11.40
N LYS A 28 -11.64 -7.30 11.56
CA LYS A 28 -12.59 -6.29 11.08
C LYS A 28 -12.25 -5.80 9.68
N ILE A 29 -12.95 -6.29 8.69
CA ILE A 29 -12.79 -5.88 7.30
C ILE A 29 -13.61 -4.61 7.06
N GLU A 30 -12.94 -3.55 6.59
CA GLU A 30 -13.59 -2.31 6.16
C GLU A 30 -14.05 -2.40 4.72
N ASN A 31 -13.23 -3.00 3.85
CA ASN A 31 -13.56 -3.10 2.43
C ASN A 31 -12.80 -4.28 1.82
N ARG A 32 -13.40 -4.88 0.81
CA ARG A 32 -12.79 -5.94 0.01
C ARG A 32 -13.19 -5.73 -1.44
N ILE A 33 -12.21 -5.66 -2.34
CA ILE A 33 -12.47 -5.34 -3.73
C ILE A 33 -11.42 -5.99 -4.64
N TYR A 34 -11.82 -6.34 -5.84
CA TYR A 34 -10.87 -6.69 -6.90
C TYR A 34 -10.47 -5.43 -7.64
N ASP A 35 -9.17 -5.16 -7.73
CA ASP A 35 -8.63 -4.02 -8.47
C ASP A 35 -8.15 -4.49 -9.84
N PRO A 36 -8.87 -4.17 -10.93
CA PRO A 36 -8.47 -4.61 -12.26
C PRO A 36 -7.18 -3.94 -12.76
N ALA A 37 -6.84 -2.76 -12.25
CA ALA A 37 -5.59 -2.09 -12.63
C ALA A 37 -4.39 -2.83 -12.07
N GLN A 38 -4.48 -3.32 -10.84
CA GLN A 38 -3.42 -4.10 -10.20
C GLN A 38 -3.54 -5.61 -10.45
N LYS A 39 -4.67 -6.05 -11.00
CA LYS A 39 -5.00 -7.48 -11.16
C LYS A 39 -4.81 -8.24 -9.85
N ALA A 40 -5.37 -7.67 -8.79
CA ALA A 40 -5.22 -8.17 -7.43
C ALA A 40 -6.51 -7.99 -6.65
N GLU A 41 -6.76 -8.91 -5.74
CA GLU A 41 -7.81 -8.73 -4.74
C GLU A 41 -7.22 -8.00 -3.54
N LEU A 42 -7.92 -6.99 -3.06
CA LEU A 42 -7.47 -6.12 -1.98
C LEU A 42 -8.45 -6.17 -0.82
N VAL A 43 -7.92 -6.21 0.40
CA VAL A 43 -8.74 -6.12 1.62
C VAL A 43 -8.16 -5.03 2.49
N LEU A 44 -9.01 -4.14 2.97
CA LEU A 44 -8.65 -3.10 3.93
C LEU A 44 -9.20 -3.49 5.29
N ILE A 45 -8.32 -3.55 6.29
CA ILE A 45 -8.65 -3.97 7.64
C ILE A 45 -8.31 -2.83 8.59
N LYS A 46 -9.29 -2.42 9.40
CA LYS A 46 -9.06 -1.37 10.40
C LYS A 46 -8.36 -1.95 11.61
N SER A 47 -7.26 -1.32 12.02
CA SER A 47 -6.59 -1.66 13.26
C SER A 47 -7.30 -1.00 14.45
N ILE A 48 -6.89 -1.35 15.66
CA ILE A 48 -7.39 -0.68 16.88
C ILE A 48 -6.76 0.72 17.04
N ASN A 49 -5.76 1.04 16.24
CA ASN A 49 -5.12 2.36 16.18
C ASN A 49 -5.65 3.13 14.96
N ASP A 50 -5.10 4.31 14.69
CA ASP A 50 -5.59 5.18 13.62
C ASP A 50 -5.03 4.84 12.24
N PHE A 51 -4.73 3.57 11.97
CA PHE A 51 -4.24 3.15 10.67
C PHE A 51 -4.87 1.83 10.27
N TYR A 52 -4.65 1.45 8.99
CA TYR A 52 -5.22 0.24 8.41
C TYR A 52 -4.12 -0.75 8.05
N PHE A 53 -4.52 -2.00 7.89
CA PHE A 53 -3.74 -3.01 7.18
C PHE A 53 -4.38 -3.25 5.83
N GLU A 54 -3.56 -3.37 4.79
CA GLU A 54 -4.02 -3.75 3.46
C GLU A 54 -3.45 -5.13 3.13
N LEU A 55 -4.32 -6.04 2.71
CA LEU A 55 -3.90 -7.34 2.19
C LEU A 55 -4.03 -7.32 0.68
N ILE A 56 -3.01 -7.81 0.00
CA ILE A 56 -2.92 -7.81 -1.46
C ILE A 56 -2.71 -9.23 -1.92
N GLN A 57 -3.68 -9.78 -2.66
CA GLN A 57 -3.53 -11.09 -3.28
C GLN A 57 -3.44 -10.92 -4.79
N PRO A 58 -2.24 -11.08 -5.39
CA PRO A 58 -2.13 -11.02 -6.85
C PRO A 58 -2.93 -12.17 -7.47
N LYS A 59 -3.73 -11.84 -8.51
CA LYS A 59 -4.60 -12.81 -9.19
C LYS A 59 -4.09 -13.18 -10.57
N SER A 60 -2.96 -12.59 -10.99
CA SER A 60 -2.37 -12.81 -12.31
C SER A 60 -0.86 -12.67 -12.20
N ASP A 61 -0.13 -13.36 -13.07
CA ASP A 61 1.34 -13.30 -13.09
C ASP A 61 1.89 -11.95 -13.57
N ASP A 62 1.04 -11.10 -14.14
CA ASP A 62 1.40 -9.72 -14.51
C ASP A 62 0.89 -8.67 -13.51
N SER A 63 0.37 -9.09 -12.37
CA SER A 63 0.06 -8.19 -11.25
C SER A 63 1.34 -7.57 -10.71
N TYR A 64 1.27 -6.32 -10.25
CA TYR A 64 2.44 -5.58 -9.71
C TYR A 64 3.13 -6.29 -8.55
N THR A 65 2.40 -7.08 -7.78
CA THR A 65 2.92 -7.73 -6.58
C THR A 65 3.20 -9.21 -6.76
N TYR A 66 3.00 -9.74 -7.97
CA TYR A 66 3.18 -11.17 -8.22
C TYR A 66 4.62 -11.63 -7.96
N ASN A 67 5.59 -10.88 -8.48
CA ASN A 67 7.00 -11.23 -8.30
C ASN A 67 7.43 -11.16 -6.84
N PHE A 68 6.87 -10.20 -6.09
CA PHE A 68 7.12 -10.12 -4.66
C PHE A 68 6.63 -11.40 -3.97
N LEU A 69 5.41 -11.82 -4.26
CA LEU A 69 4.86 -13.05 -3.69
C LEU A 69 5.74 -14.26 -4.03
N LYS A 70 6.14 -14.37 -5.29
CA LYS A 70 6.96 -15.46 -5.78
C LYS A 70 8.33 -15.52 -5.09
N ASN A 71 8.97 -14.37 -4.88
CA ASN A 71 10.32 -14.29 -4.36
C ASN A 71 10.39 -14.29 -2.84
N HIS A 72 9.32 -13.87 -2.15
CA HIS A 72 9.30 -13.70 -0.69
C HIS A 72 8.24 -14.55 0.01
N GLU A 73 7.45 -15.31 -0.73
CA GLU A 73 6.31 -16.09 -0.20
C GLU A 73 5.27 -15.22 0.53
N GLY A 74 5.27 -13.92 0.25
CA GLY A 74 4.39 -12.95 0.88
C GLY A 74 5.06 -12.19 2.01
N GLY A 75 4.27 -11.44 2.74
CA GLY A 75 4.71 -10.63 3.88
C GLY A 75 4.62 -9.14 3.63
N TYR A 76 5.26 -8.37 4.50
CA TYR A 76 5.26 -6.92 4.43
C TYR A 76 5.78 -6.43 3.08
N HIS A 77 5.05 -5.51 2.46
CA HIS A 77 5.37 -4.98 1.14
C HIS A 77 5.67 -3.48 1.18
N HIS A 78 4.82 -2.70 1.83
CA HIS A 78 4.99 -1.24 1.83
C HIS A 78 4.29 -0.58 3.02
N THR A 79 4.68 0.66 3.29
CA THR A 79 3.96 1.56 4.19
C THR A 79 3.40 2.72 3.37
N CYS A 80 2.14 3.05 3.59
CA CYS A 80 1.48 4.18 2.95
C CYS A 80 1.34 5.33 3.93
N TYR A 81 1.75 6.51 3.51
CA TYR A 81 1.61 7.74 4.27
C TYR A 81 0.63 8.69 3.59
N ILE A 82 -0.09 9.45 4.39
CA ILE A 82 -1.02 10.47 3.90
C ILE A 82 -0.24 11.75 3.65
N ILE A 83 -0.41 12.34 2.46
CA ILE A 83 0.15 13.64 2.14
C ILE A 83 -0.96 14.62 1.77
N LYS A 84 -0.71 15.90 2.02
CA LYS A 84 -1.71 16.96 1.89
C LYS A 84 -1.46 17.92 0.74
N SER A 85 -0.31 17.82 0.06
CA SER A 85 0.01 18.71 -1.06
C SER A 85 1.13 18.15 -1.93
N ASP A 86 1.23 18.65 -3.17
CA ASP A 86 2.35 18.31 -4.06
C ASP A 86 3.68 18.81 -3.50
N LYS A 87 3.67 19.96 -2.83
CA LYS A 87 4.85 20.50 -2.21
C LYS A 87 5.39 19.56 -1.13
N GLU A 88 4.50 18.97 -0.35
CA GLU A 88 4.87 18.01 0.69
C GLU A 88 5.53 16.77 0.10
N ILE A 89 4.95 16.22 -0.96
CA ILE A 89 5.52 15.04 -1.63
C ILE A 89 6.92 15.33 -2.18
N ASN A 90 7.09 16.49 -2.82
CA ASN A 90 8.38 16.88 -3.39
C ASN A 90 9.44 17.05 -2.30
N CYS A 91 9.03 17.57 -1.15
CA CYS A 91 9.92 17.70 -0.01
C CYS A 91 10.44 16.33 0.44
N TYR A 92 9.56 15.35 0.59
CA TYR A 92 9.95 14.00 1.01
C TYR A 92 10.80 13.28 -0.03
N LEU A 93 10.47 13.44 -1.32
CA LEU A 93 11.28 12.87 -2.40
C LEU A 93 12.72 13.33 -2.30
N ASN A 94 12.94 14.62 -2.03
CA ASN A 94 14.29 15.19 -1.91
C ASN A 94 14.97 14.79 -0.59
N GLU A 95 14.29 14.99 0.54
CA GLU A 95 14.91 14.77 1.86
C GLU A 95 15.27 13.31 2.11
N LYS A 96 14.45 12.38 1.60
CA LYS A 96 14.64 10.95 1.83
C LYS A 96 15.26 10.22 0.65
N ASN A 97 15.65 10.95 -0.40
CA ASN A 97 16.18 10.35 -1.62
C ASN A 97 15.25 9.28 -2.18
N LEU A 98 13.96 9.58 -2.23
CA LEU A 98 12.98 8.66 -2.77
C LEU A 98 12.94 8.77 -4.28
N LYS A 99 12.78 7.62 -4.94
CA LYS A 99 12.57 7.57 -6.38
C LYS A 99 11.16 7.07 -6.65
N GLN A 100 10.33 7.94 -7.23
CA GLN A 100 8.98 7.55 -7.63
C GLN A 100 9.05 6.67 -8.88
N PHE A 101 8.43 5.50 -8.83
CA PHE A 101 8.45 4.57 -9.95
C PHE A 101 7.06 4.26 -10.51
N LEU A 102 5.98 4.66 -9.81
CA LEU A 102 4.62 4.39 -10.25
C LEU A 102 3.69 5.49 -9.74
N GLY A 103 2.75 5.89 -10.61
CA GLY A 103 1.75 6.89 -10.30
C GLY A 103 2.19 8.33 -10.58
N PRO A 104 1.42 9.35 -10.18
CA PRO A 104 0.16 9.22 -9.45
C PRO A 104 -0.92 8.52 -10.26
N MET A 105 -1.72 7.69 -9.60
CA MET A 105 -2.81 6.97 -10.25
C MET A 105 -3.96 6.77 -9.26
N PRO A 106 -5.22 6.69 -9.74
CA PRO A 106 -6.35 6.46 -8.85
C PRO A 106 -6.30 5.08 -8.22
N ALA A 107 -6.62 5.02 -6.92
CA ALA A 107 -6.71 3.77 -6.17
C ALA A 107 -8.18 3.49 -5.86
N ILE A 108 -8.73 2.44 -6.46
CA ILE A 108 -10.14 2.09 -6.31
C ILE A 108 -10.50 1.79 -4.84
N LEU A 109 -9.58 1.19 -4.09
CA LEU A 109 -9.79 0.88 -2.68
C LEU A 109 -9.96 2.14 -1.82
N PHE A 110 -9.44 3.28 -2.26
CA PHE A 110 -9.47 4.55 -1.54
C PHE A 110 -10.32 5.60 -2.24
N ASN A 111 -11.45 5.17 -2.81
CA ASN A 111 -12.41 6.05 -3.49
C ASN A 111 -11.78 6.87 -4.62
N ASN A 112 -10.86 6.27 -5.35
CA ASN A 112 -10.14 6.88 -6.48
C ASN A 112 -9.26 8.06 -6.10
N LYS A 113 -8.88 8.20 -4.84
CA LYS A 113 -7.82 9.13 -4.46
C LYS A 113 -6.52 8.68 -5.13
N LEU A 114 -5.67 9.64 -5.47
CA LEU A 114 -4.41 9.33 -6.14
C LEU A 114 -3.40 8.73 -5.17
N VAL A 115 -2.65 7.77 -5.67
CA VAL A 115 -1.52 7.18 -4.93
C VAL A 115 -0.27 7.20 -5.80
N SER A 116 0.87 7.31 -5.14
CA SER A 116 2.19 7.24 -5.79
C SER A 116 3.06 6.26 -5.05
N PHE A 117 3.88 5.51 -5.77
CA PHE A 117 4.80 4.54 -5.19
C PHE A 117 6.24 4.97 -5.42
N CYS A 118 7.01 4.92 -4.36
CA CYS A 118 8.42 5.31 -4.35
C CYS A 118 9.26 4.20 -3.73
N ILE A 119 10.55 4.23 -4.02
CA ILE A 119 11.52 3.34 -3.40
C ILE A 119 12.66 4.17 -2.79
N ASN A 120 13.11 3.79 -1.61
CA ASN A 120 14.22 4.46 -0.95
C ASN A 120 15.54 3.71 -1.16
N LYS A 121 16.64 4.21 -0.58
CA LYS A 121 17.96 3.58 -0.72
C LYS A 121 18.06 2.21 -0.07
N ASN A 122 17.20 1.91 0.89
CA ASN A 122 17.14 0.61 1.56
C ASN A 122 16.26 -0.41 0.81
N LYS A 123 15.79 -0.03 -0.39
CA LYS A 123 14.89 -0.87 -1.20
C LYS A 123 13.52 -1.06 -0.57
N GLU A 124 13.13 -0.17 0.34
CA GLU A 124 11.79 -0.18 0.92
C GLU A 124 10.83 0.54 0.00
N ILE A 125 9.63 -0.01 -0.16
CA ILE A 125 8.57 0.59 -0.97
C ILE A 125 7.72 1.47 -0.08
N ILE A 126 7.52 2.70 -0.51
CA ILE A 126 6.74 3.71 0.21
C ILE A 126 5.64 4.18 -0.72
N GLU A 127 4.41 4.14 -0.22
CA GLU A 127 3.25 4.66 -0.94
C GLU A 127 2.83 5.98 -0.32
N PHE A 128 2.40 6.92 -1.17
CA PHE A 128 1.78 8.16 -0.72
C PHE A 128 0.33 8.20 -1.17
N LEU A 129 -0.56 8.43 -0.23
CA LEU A 129 -1.98 8.69 -0.51
C LEU A 129 -2.18 10.20 -0.55
N HIS A 130 -2.63 10.70 -1.71
CA HIS A 130 -2.83 12.13 -1.93
C HIS A 130 -4.20 12.52 -1.38
N ASP A 131 -4.20 13.19 -0.24
CA ASP A 131 -5.44 13.61 0.44
C ASP A 131 -5.64 15.12 0.31
N TYR A 132 -5.82 15.55 -0.97
CA TYR A 132 -6.06 16.96 -1.32
C TYR A 132 -6.65 17.10 -2.71
#